data_dc820bd799c3500e85c48c4eb8613dc9
#
_entry.id   dc820bd799c3500e85c48c4eb8613dc9
#
_cell.length_a   1.000
_cell.length_b   1.000
_cell.length_c   1.000
_cell.angle_alpha   90.00
_cell.angle_beta   90.00
_cell.angle_gamma   90.00
#
_symmetry.space_group_name_H-M   'P 1'
#
loop_
_entity.id
_entity.type
_entity.pdbx_description
1 polymer ?
#
loop_
_entity_poly.entity_id
_entity_poly.type
_entity_poly.pdbx_seq_one_letter_code
_entity_poly.pdbx_strand_id
1 'polypeptide(L)'
;MTPEIRYARNGDVAIGYAVIGSGPDDLVYLSPYNNLDIAWENPLYERFLRKLSTFARVVVVDRRGTGVSDRYSADDLPPLEDLVDDLAAVLDDVQSDRAVLFGFSDAGALCAMFASTRPDRVSGLILYATAARGTQAPDYPWQWDEEQWQDYLDRVRAGWGTREYAQASLPFVNPSLGQDERTVTWWARFQRLSASPSALYAQEQVFREMDIRPLLPVISVPTLVLHREQDAIEPVGAGRYLSREIAGAEYVELPGADHFPWAGDQKALIAEVERFISLVRSEEQETFDRVLATLLFTDIVDSTTQAAAIGDQGWRELRQEHDHVTRSQLARYRGREVKTMGDGFLAVFDGPARAVRCAQAICESMGRRGVALRAGLHTGEIEADGDDVSGIAVTIGARIGALAGPSEVLVSSTVKDLVVGSALSFEDRGLHDLKGVPDSWHLYALKN
;
A
#
# COMPACT_ATOMS: atom_id res chain seq x y z
N MET A 1 29.98 -1.75 5.00
CA MET A 1 29.79 -2.57 6.21
C MET A 1 28.71 -3.58 5.90
N THR A 2 28.94 -4.84 6.25
CA THR A 2 27.92 -5.89 6.21
C THR A 2 26.84 -5.51 7.24
N PRO A 3 25.55 -5.61 6.93
CA PRO A 3 24.49 -5.30 7.89
C PRO A 3 24.49 -6.30 9.05
N GLU A 4 23.94 -5.86 10.18
CA GLU A 4 23.76 -6.73 11.36
C GLU A 4 22.68 -7.78 11.07
N ILE A 5 22.98 -9.03 11.36
CA ILE A 5 22.02 -10.14 11.24
C ILE A 5 21.24 -10.21 12.56
N ARG A 6 19.90 -10.30 12.43
CA ARG A 6 18.94 -10.46 13.52
C ARG A 6 18.07 -11.68 13.28
N TYR A 7 17.31 -12.07 14.32
CA TYR A 7 16.47 -13.26 14.27
C TYR A 7 15.05 -12.96 14.79
N ALA A 8 14.08 -13.03 13.90
CA ALA A 8 12.67 -13.07 14.29
C ALA A 8 12.31 -14.48 14.78
N ARG A 9 11.25 -14.60 15.59
CA ARG A 9 10.80 -15.87 16.14
C ARG A 9 9.39 -16.20 15.67
N ASN A 10 9.24 -17.37 15.04
CA ASN A 10 7.95 -18.00 14.79
C ASN A 10 7.87 -19.28 15.66
N GLY A 11 7.27 -19.16 16.86
CA GLY A 11 7.41 -20.17 17.90
C GLY A 11 8.87 -20.40 18.29
N ASP A 12 9.33 -21.63 18.18
CA ASP A 12 10.72 -22.01 18.49
C ASP A 12 11.69 -21.77 17.31
N VAL A 13 11.16 -21.46 16.11
CA VAL A 13 11.98 -21.32 14.90
C VAL A 13 12.56 -19.90 14.80
N ALA A 14 13.86 -19.82 14.52
CA ALA A 14 14.58 -18.58 14.28
C ALA A 14 14.69 -18.29 12.77
N ILE A 15 14.22 -17.13 12.34
CA ILE A 15 14.30 -16.64 10.96
C ILE A 15 15.29 -15.50 10.90
N GLY A 16 16.42 -15.72 10.21
CA GLY A 16 17.48 -14.73 10.05
C GLY A 16 17.11 -13.65 9.05
N TYR A 17 17.35 -12.40 9.42
CA TYR A 17 17.13 -11.26 8.54
C TYR A 17 18.13 -10.15 8.79
N ALA A 18 18.26 -9.23 7.85
CA ALA A 18 19.04 -8.01 7.98
C ALA A 18 18.28 -6.80 7.45
N VAL A 19 18.48 -5.64 8.07
CA VAL A 19 17.85 -4.37 7.67
C VAL A 19 18.88 -3.43 7.10
N ILE A 20 18.58 -2.82 5.94
CA ILE A 20 19.48 -1.92 5.22
C ILE A 20 18.71 -0.65 4.85
N GLY A 21 19.29 0.52 5.15
CA GLY A 21 18.66 1.80 4.90
C GLY A 21 17.60 2.17 5.94
N SER A 22 16.95 3.30 5.70
CA SER A 22 15.94 3.89 6.58
C SER A 22 14.90 4.69 5.79
N GLY A 23 14.60 4.23 4.57
CA GLY A 23 13.57 4.84 3.73
C GLY A 23 12.18 4.78 4.36
N PRO A 24 11.22 5.54 3.83
CA PRO A 24 9.88 5.64 4.40
C PRO A 24 9.05 4.36 4.22
N ASP A 25 9.36 3.56 3.21
CA ASP A 25 8.63 2.34 2.90
C ASP A 25 9.47 1.12 3.23
N ASP A 26 8.82 0.08 3.74
CA ASP A 26 9.44 -1.21 3.97
C ASP A 26 9.39 -2.05 2.70
N LEU A 27 10.56 -2.56 2.29
CA LEU A 27 10.71 -3.48 1.19
C LEU A 27 11.30 -4.79 1.70
N VAL A 28 10.49 -5.85 1.76
CA VAL A 28 10.97 -7.18 2.15
C VAL A 28 11.42 -7.94 0.91
N TYR A 29 12.71 -8.24 0.85
CA TYR A 29 13.32 -9.01 -0.23
C TYR A 29 13.45 -10.48 0.18
N LEU A 30 12.75 -11.34 -0.52
CA LEU A 30 12.72 -12.77 -0.32
C LEU A 30 13.23 -13.50 -1.57
N SER A 31 14.18 -14.41 -1.41
CA SER A 31 14.79 -15.19 -2.51
C SER A 31 14.70 -16.70 -2.26
N PRO A 32 14.86 -17.54 -3.29
CA PRO A 32 14.78 -19.00 -3.20
C PRO A 32 15.71 -19.55 -2.13
N TYR A 33 16.95 -19.17 -2.22
CA TYR A 33 17.99 -19.45 -1.24
C TYR A 33 18.95 -18.27 -1.16
N ASN A 34 19.42 -18.01 0.03
CA ASN A 34 20.37 -16.93 0.33
C ASN A 34 21.23 -17.33 1.53
N ASN A 35 22.22 -16.52 1.81
CA ASN A 35 22.92 -16.51 3.07
C ASN A 35 23.41 -15.08 3.30
N LEU A 36 22.90 -14.46 4.34
CA LEU A 36 23.10 -13.06 4.66
C LEU A 36 24.57 -12.64 4.84
N ASP A 37 25.47 -13.59 5.19
CA ASP A 37 26.90 -13.29 5.30
C ASP A 37 27.59 -13.35 3.92
N ILE A 38 27.53 -14.51 3.27
CA ILE A 38 28.32 -14.77 2.05
C ILE A 38 27.86 -13.94 0.86
N ALA A 39 26.54 -13.61 0.79
CA ALA A 39 26.00 -12.85 -0.33
C ALA A 39 26.64 -11.46 -0.45
N TRP A 40 26.97 -10.82 0.67
CA TRP A 40 27.66 -9.52 0.73
C TRP A 40 29.09 -9.53 0.18
N GLU A 41 29.72 -10.69 0.06
CA GLU A 41 31.04 -10.80 -0.58
C GLU A 41 30.95 -10.57 -2.10
N ASN A 42 29.73 -10.61 -2.70
CA ASN A 42 29.54 -10.30 -4.10
C ASN A 42 29.23 -8.80 -4.29
N PRO A 43 30.08 -8.06 -5.03
CA PRO A 43 29.88 -6.62 -5.21
C PRO A 43 28.60 -6.25 -5.98
N LEU A 44 28.06 -7.17 -6.80
CA LEU A 44 26.82 -6.92 -7.54
C LEU A 44 25.62 -7.03 -6.61
N TYR A 45 25.61 -8.03 -5.70
CA TYR A 45 24.59 -8.19 -4.68
C TYR A 45 24.58 -6.99 -3.71
N GLU A 46 25.77 -6.63 -3.16
CA GLU A 46 25.91 -5.44 -2.31
C GLU A 46 25.38 -4.18 -3.00
N ARG A 47 25.77 -3.96 -4.27
CA ARG A 47 25.31 -2.81 -5.05
C ARG A 47 23.80 -2.79 -5.21
N PHE A 48 23.21 -3.93 -5.55
CA PHE A 48 21.77 -4.08 -5.71
C PHE A 48 21.02 -3.65 -4.46
N LEU A 49 21.33 -4.24 -3.31
CA LEU A 49 20.65 -3.92 -2.06
C LEU A 49 20.92 -2.50 -1.58
N ARG A 50 22.14 -1.97 -1.76
CA ARG A 50 22.43 -0.55 -1.45
C ARG A 50 21.66 0.41 -2.33
N LYS A 51 21.38 0.05 -3.57
CA LYS A 51 20.54 0.88 -4.44
C LYS A 51 19.07 0.86 -4.00
N LEU A 52 18.52 -0.30 -3.68
CA LEU A 52 17.18 -0.39 -3.11
C LEU A 52 17.06 0.41 -1.80
N SER A 53 18.10 0.36 -0.95
CA SER A 53 18.10 1.07 0.33
C SER A 53 18.22 2.60 0.22
N THR A 54 18.39 3.16 -0.97
CA THR A 54 18.36 4.63 -1.17
C THR A 54 16.93 5.20 -1.14
N PHE A 55 15.91 4.37 -1.37
CA PHE A 55 14.52 4.81 -1.41
C PHE A 55 13.56 3.98 -0.52
N ALA A 56 14.03 2.84 0.04
CA ALA A 56 13.25 1.99 0.94
C ALA A 56 14.07 1.54 2.15
N ARG A 57 13.42 1.12 3.23
CA ARG A 57 14.01 0.32 4.31
C ARG A 57 13.95 -1.15 3.88
N VAL A 58 15.06 -1.70 3.43
CA VAL A 58 15.13 -3.04 2.86
C VAL A 58 15.34 -4.08 3.95
N VAL A 59 14.43 -5.03 4.07
CA VAL A 59 14.52 -6.20 4.95
C VAL A 59 14.85 -7.42 4.10
N VAL A 60 16.06 -7.93 4.22
CA VAL A 60 16.50 -9.13 3.50
C VAL A 60 16.34 -10.32 4.40
N VAL A 61 15.69 -11.38 3.93
CA VAL A 61 15.34 -12.54 4.74
C VAL A 61 15.99 -13.81 4.18
N ASP A 62 16.67 -14.56 5.06
CA ASP A 62 16.98 -15.95 4.78
C ASP A 62 15.78 -16.80 5.20
N ARG A 63 15.11 -17.43 4.23
CA ARG A 63 13.92 -18.25 4.53
C ARG A 63 14.27 -19.43 5.43
N ARG A 64 13.29 -19.95 6.19
CA ARG A 64 13.43 -21.22 6.90
C ARG A 64 14.01 -22.29 5.96
N GLY A 65 15.03 -23.00 6.41
CA GLY A 65 15.75 -24.00 5.60
C GLY A 65 16.99 -23.45 4.88
N THR A 66 17.15 -22.12 4.80
CA THR A 66 18.28 -21.49 4.09
C THR A 66 19.12 -20.59 4.97
N GLY A 67 20.33 -20.31 4.51
CA GLY A 67 21.24 -19.32 5.09
C GLY A 67 21.50 -19.51 6.57
N VAL A 68 21.22 -18.47 7.33
CA VAL A 68 21.39 -18.44 8.80
C VAL A 68 20.13 -18.77 9.59
N SER A 69 18.99 -18.98 8.89
CA SER A 69 17.74 -19.42 9.52
C SER A 69 17.77 -20.88 9.92
N ASP A 70 16.90 -21.24 10.86
CA ASP A 70 16.73 -22.61 11.30
C ASP A 70 16.37 -23.53 10.12
N ARG A 71 16.91 -24.75 10.17
CA ARG A 71 16.78 -25.75 9.14
C ARG A 71 15.65 -26.72 9.45
N TYR A 72 15.03 -27.27 8.43
CA TYR A 72 14.13 -28.44 8.52
C TYR A 72 14.73 -29.62 7.78
N SER A 73 14.26 -30.82 8.07
CA SER A 73 14.69 -32.05 7.37
C SER A 73 13.79 -32.35 6.20
N ALA A 74 14.29 -33.16 5.26
CA ALA A 74 13.48 -33.64 4.13
C ALA A 74 12.30 -34.54 4.56
N ASP A 75 12.39 -35.12 5.76
CA ASP A 75 11.35 -36.01 6.33
C ASP A 75 10.32 -35.20 7.17
N ASP A 76 10.55 -33.90 7.39
CA ASP A 76 9.70 -33.03 8.20
C ASP A 76 9.61 -31.63 7.53
N LEU A 77 8.95 -31.63 6.37
CA LEU A 77 8.74 -30.39 5.61
C LEU A 77 7.67 -29.55 6.29
N PRO A 78 7.91 -28.24 6.53
CA PRO A 78 6.89 -27.36 7.07
C PRO A 78 5.74 -27.22 6.06
N PRO A 79 4.49 -27.11 6.51
CA PRO A 79 3.40 -26.69 5.65
C PRO A 79 3.65 -25.28 5.12
N LEU A 80 3.06 -24.94 3.97
CA LEU A 80 3.27 -23.64 3.33
C LEU A 80 2.79 -22.48 4.20
N GLU A 81 1.76 -22.72 5.02
CA GLU A 81 1.23 -21.76 5.99
C GLU A 81 2.28 -21.34 7.02
N ASP A 82 3.12 -22.28 7.50
CA ASP A 82 4.21 -21.96 8.42
C ASP A 82 5.27 -21.06 7.78
N LEU A 83 5.55 -21.26 6.49
CA LEU A 83 6.49 -20.41 5.75
C LEU A 83 5.93 -18.98 5.53
N VAL A 84 4.61 -18.86 5.40
CA VAL A 84 3.90 -17.58 5.37
C VAL A 84 3.96 -16.91 6.75
N ASP A 85 3.79 -17.67 7.84
CA ASP A 85 3.87 -17.17 9.20
C ASP A 85 5.27 -16.70 9.58
N ASP A 86 6.32 -17.32 9.02
CA ASP A 86 7.70 -16.84 9.18
C ASP A 86 7.88 -15.40 8.69
N LEU A 87 7.26 -15.08 7.56
CA LEU A 87 7.31 -13.72 7.01
C LEU A 87 6.56 -12.73 7.91
N ALA A 88 5.42 -13.14 8.47
CA ALA A 88 4.70 -12.32 9.46
C ALA A 88 5.56 -12.05 10.71
N ALA A 89 6.23 -13.07 11.23
CA ALA A 89 7.13 -12.91 12.39
C ALA A 89 8.27 -11.92 12.12
N VAL A 90 8.83 -11.92 10.89
CA VAL A 90 9.85 -10.94 10.49
C VAL A 90 9.25 -9.53 10.45
N LEU A 91 8.06 -9.34 9.85
CA LEU A 91 7.39 -8.03 9.80
C LEU A 91 7.10 -7.49 11.21
N ASP A 92 6.66 -8.36 12.12
CA ASP A 92 6.38 -7.98 13.51
C ASP A 92 7.67 -7.57 14.27
N ASP A 93 8.77 -8.32 14.08
CA ASP A 93 10.05 -8.04 14.74
C ASP A 93 10.68 -6.73 14.24
N VAL A 94 10.55 -6.40 12.94
CA VAL A 94 11.00 -5.12 12.38
C VAL A 94 10.02 -3.98 12.62
N GLN A 95 8.89 -4.24 13.28
CA GLN A 95 7.82 -3.28 13.55
C GLN A 95 7.27 -2.64 12.26
N SER A 96 6.99 -3.48 11.26
CA SER A 96 6.39 -3.09 9.99
C SER A 96 4.91 -3.44 10.00
N ASP A 97 4.05 -2.45 9.98
CA ASP A 97 2.60 -2.68 9.88
C ASP A 97 2.23 -3.20 8.48
N ARG A 98 2.84 -2.62 7.45
CA ARG A 98 2.66 -3.00 6.03
C ARG A 98 3.98 -2.86 5.29
N ALA A 99 4.22 -3.75 4.32
CA ALA A 99 5.43 -3.71 3.50
C ALA A 99 5.14 -4.01 2.03
N VAL A 100 5.99 -3.52 1.15
CA VAL A 100 6.11 -4.03 -0.21
C VAL A 100 6.89 -5.34 -0.14
N LEU A 101 6.31 -6.43 -0.67
CA LEU A 101 6.97 -7.73 -0.74
C LEU A 101 7.63 -7.88 -2.11
N PHE A 102 8.94 -8.10 -2.13
CA PHE A 102 9.68 -8.44 -3.34
C PHE A 102 10.05 -9.90 -3.31
N GLY A 103 9.23 -10.72 -3.94
CA GLY A 103 9.47 -12.16 -4.08
C GLY A 103 10.19 -12.48 -5.38
N PHE A 104 11.28 -13.22 -5.27
CA PHE A 104 12.08 -13.66 -6.39
C PHE A 104 11.96 -15.18 -6.58
N SER A 105 11.71 -15.65 -7.82
CA SER A 105 11.58 -17.06 -8.20
C SER A 105 10.50 -17.78 -7.35
N ASP A 106 10.78 -18.95 -6.78
CA ASP A 106 9.84 -19.69 -5.92
C ASP A 106 9.41 -18.92 -4.65
N ALA A 107 10.28 -18.04 -4.14
CA ALA A 107 9.91 -17.16 -3.02
C ALA A 107 8.82 -16.14 -3.39
N GLY A 108 8.67 -15.82 -4.67
CA GLY A 108 7.57 -14.99 -5.15
C GLY A 108 6.21 -15.63 -4.90
N ALA A 109 6.12 -16.95 -4.99
CA ALA A 109 4.88 -17.64 -4.68
C ALA A 109 4.52 -17.58 -3.19
N LEU A 110 5.49 -17.61 -2.27
CA LEU A 110 5.24 -17.37 -0.84
C LEU A 110 4.76 -15.94 -0.59
N CYS A 111 5.36 -14.95 -1.28
CA CYS A 111 4.89 -13.57 -1.21
C CYS A 111 3.46 -13.40 -1.74
N ALA A 112 3.11 -14.08 -2.83
CA ALA A 112 1.76 -14.09 -3.38
C ALA A 112 0.74 -14.75 -2.43
N MET A 113 1.12 -15.86 -1.77
CA MET A 113 0.30 -16.50 -0.73
C MET A 113 0.10 -15.57 0.47
N PHE A 114 1.15 -14.90 0.93
CA PHE A 114 1.05 -13.93 2.01
C PHE A 114 0.12 -12.77 1.63
N ALA A 115 0.27 -12.20 0.44
CA ALA A 115 -0.56 -11.10 -0.04
C ALA A 115 -2.03 -11.49 -0.21
N SER A 116 -2.32 -12.75 -0.60
CA SER A 116 -3.69 -13.26 -0.74
C SER A 116 -4.38 -13.53 0.61
N THR A 117 -3.62 -13.92 1.64
CA THR A 117 -4.14 -14.30 2.96
C THR A 117 -4.10 -13.17 3.99
N ARG A 118 -3.20 -12.19 3.81
CA ARG A 118 -2.96 -11.06 4.71
C ARG A 118 -2.78 -9.74 3.95
N PRO A 119 -3.75 -9.35 3.11
CA PRO A 119 -3.63 -8.15 2.26
C PRO A 119 -3.46 -6.85 3.07
N ASP A 120 -3.95 -6.82 4.30
CA ASP A 120 -3.80 -5.72 5.26
C ASP A 120 -2.35 -5.49 5.71
N ARG A 121 -1.46 -6.50 5.57
CA ARG A 121 -0.02 -6.42 5.89
C ARG A 121 0.85 -6.11 4.67
N VAL A 122 0.25 -5.95 3.47
CA VAL A 122 0.99 -5.76 2.20
C VAL A 122 0.55 -4.45 1.55
N SER A 123 1.49 -3.54 1.35
CA SER A 123 1.24 -2.31 0.59
C SER A 123 1.39 -2.51 -0.92
N GLY A 124 2.28 -3.43 -1.34
CA GLY A 124 2.47 -3.80 -2.74
C GLY A 124 3.19 -5.14 -2.89
N LEU A 125 3.00 -5.80 -4.02
CA LEU A 125 3.61 -7.09 -4.34
C LEU A 125 4.46 -6.97 -5.61
N ILE A 126 5.74 -7.33 -5.53
CA ILE A 126 6.65 -7.42 -6.68
C ILE A 126 7.01 -8.89 -6.87
N LEU A 127 6.69 -9.43 -8.03
CA LEU A 127 6.99 -10.80 -8.43
C LEU A 127 8.04 -10.77 -9.54
N TYR A 128 9.28 -11.13 -9.22
CA TYR A 128 10.36 -11.17 -10.18
C TYR A 128 10.73 -12.62 -10.52
N ALA A 129 10.72 -12.97 -11.82
CA ALA A 129 11.03 -14.30 -12.30
C ALA A 129 10.31 -15.42 -11.50
N THR A 130 9.02 -15.22 -11.26
CA THR A 130 8.18 -16.10 -10.43
C THR A 130 7.28 -16.96 -11.30
N ALA A 131 7.07 -18.22 -10.88
CA ALA A 131 6.10 -19.12 -11.46
C ALA A 131 4.84 -19.27 -10.60
N ALA A 132 3.69 -19.46 -11.24
CA ALA A 132 2.43 -19.75 -10.56
C ALA A 132 2.27 -21.22 -10.18
N ARG A 133 3.06 -22.10 -10.79
CA ARG A 133 3.05 -23.54 -10.55
C ARG A 133 4.45 -24.10 -10.79
N GLY A 134 4.85 -25.07 -9.98
CA GLY A 134 6.19 -25.69 -10.06
C GLY A 134 6.36 -26.70 -11.20
N THR A 135 5.28 -27.37 -11.65
CA THR A 135 5.33 -28.37 -12.72
C THR A 135 4.49 -27.98 -13.93
N GLN A 136 4.85 -28.52 -15.10
CA GLN A 136 4.09 -28.35 -16.33
C GLN A 136 2.65 -28.83 -16.19
N ALA A 137 1.71 -28.14 -16.86
CA ALA A 137 0.33 -28.59 -17.04
C ALA A 137 -0.16 -28.18 -18.43
N PRO A 138 -1.26 -28.76 -18.95
CA PRO A 138 -1.80 -28.40 -20.28
C PRO A 138 -2.11 -26.91 -20.46
N ASP A 139 -2.53 -26.24 -19.39
CA ASP A 139 -2.81 -24.81 -19.31
C ASP A 139 -1.65 -23.98 -18.76
N TYR A 140 -0.52 -24.63 -18.41
CA TYR A 140 0.70 -24.02 -17.89
C TYR A 140 1.95 -24.73 -18.45
N PRO A 141 2.31 -24.52 -19.72
CA PRO A 141 3.33 -25.30 -20.42
C PRO A 141 4.78 -24.84 -20.18
N TRP A 142 5.00 -23.82 -19.35
CA TRP A 142 6.31 -23.16 -19.21
C TRP A 142 7.24 -23.89 -18.23
N GLN A 143 6.71 -24.66 -17.33
CA GLN A 143 7.50 -25.38 -16.34
C GLN A 143 8.01 -26.74 -16.83
N TRP A 144 8.92 -27.28 -16.07
CA TRP A 144 9.49 -28.61 -16.32
C TRP A 144 8.45 -29.70 -16.13
N ASP A 145 8.57 -30.73 -16.95
CA ASP A 145 7.87 -32.00 -16.74
C ASP A 145 8.52 -32.84 -15.64
N GLU A 146 7.93 -33.99 -15.32
CA GLU A 146 8.41 -34.86 -14.25
C GLU A 146 9.83 -35.42 -14.50
N GLU A 147 10.20 -35.69 -15.76
CA GLU A 147 11.52 -36.22 -16.11
C GLU A 147 12.60 -35.14 -15.91
N GLN A 148 12.33 -33.93 -16.37
CA GLN A 148 13.24 -32.81 -16.21
C GLN A 148 13.43 -32.44 -14.72
N TRP A 149 12.35 -32.49 -13.93
CA TRP A 149 12.43 -32.30 -12.49
C TRP A 149 13.28 -33.34 -11.80
N GLN A 150 13.09 -34.64 -12.15
CA GLN A 150 13.86 -35.69 -11.54
C GLN A 150 15.35 -35.57 -11.88
N ASP A 151 15.68 -35.27 -13.14
CA ASP A 151 17.06 -35.04 -13.57
C ASP A 151 17.73 -33.88 -12.81
N TYR A 152 16.97 -32.78 -12.57
CA TYR A 152 17.47 -31.67 -11.81
C TYR A 152 17.72 -32.02 -10.35
N LEU A 153 16.77 -32.68 -9.69
CA LEU A 153 16.88 -33.12 -8.30
C LEU A 153 18.03 -34.10 -8.08
N ASP A 154 18.28 -34.99 -9.02
CA ASP A 154 19.41 -35.91 -8.96
C ASP A 154 20.75 -35.14 -9.11
N ARG A 155 20.82 -34.16 -9.99
CA ARG A 155 22.00 -33.28 -10.09
C ARG A 155 22.24 -32.46 -8.81
N VAL A 156 21.19 -31.97 -8.16
CA VAL A 156 21.28 -31.26 -6.87
C VAL A 156 21.86 -32.21 -5.81
N ARG A 157 21.32 -33.40 -5.67
CA ARG A 157 21.80 -34.41 -4.70
C ARG A 157 23.26 -34.77 -4.90
N ALA A 158 23.67 -34.96 -6.16
CA ALA A 158 25.00 -35.40 -6.50
C ALA A 158 26.07 -34.31 -6.41
N GLY A 159 25.70 -33.06 -6.70
CA GLY A 159 26.69 -32.03 -6.97
C GLY A 159 26.51 -30.67 -6.31
N TRP A 160 25.41 -30.37 -5.63
CA TRP A 160 25.13 -29.03 -5.08
C TRP A 160 26.32 -28.52 -4.25
N GLY A 161 26.77 -27.31 -4.62
CA GLY A 161 27.86 -26.62 -3.94
C GLY A 161 29.26 -27.20 -4.22
N THR A 162 29.39 -28.22 -5.09
CA THR A 162 30.70 -28.58 -5.63
C THR A 162 31.16 -27.60 -6.69
N ARG A 163 32.45 -27.55 -6.96
CA ARG A 163 33.00 -26.71 -8.02
C ARG A 163 32.45 -27.07 -9.39
N GLU A 164 32.37 -28.36 -9.67
CA GLU A 164 31.87 -28.90 -10.94
C GLU A 164 30.42 -28.48 -11.18
N TYR A 165 29.56 -28.61 -10.18
CA TYR A 165 28.18 -28.17 -10.26
C TYR A 165 28.07 -26.64 -10.43
N ALA A 166 28.85 -25.89 -9.68
CA ALA A 166 28.88 -24.42 -9.78
C ALA A 166 29.32 -23.94 -11.17
N GLN A 167 30.33 -24.58 -11.74
CA GLN A 167 30.84 -24.30 -13.09
C GLN A 167 29.80 -24.62 -14.17
N ALA A 168 29.02 -25.70 -13.99
CA ALA A 168 28.00 -26.13 -14.94
C ALA A 168 26.73 -25.27 -14.84
N SER A 169 26.32 -24.92 -13.62
CA SER A 169 25.05 -24.18 -13.36
C SER A 169 25.14 -22.69 -13.60
N LEU A 170 26.26 -22.06 -13.31
CA LEU A 170 26.42 -20.60 -13.36
C LEU A 170 26.08 -19.98 -14.72
N PRO A 171 26.54 -20.51 -15.89
CA PRO A 171 26.19 -19.96 -17.18
C PRO A 171 24.72 -20.08 -17.56
N PHE A 172 24.02 -21.00 -16.90
CA PHE A 172 22.61 -21.23 -17.11
C PHE A 172 21.73 -20.33 -16.21
N VAL A 173 22.17 -20.16 -14.96
CA VAL A 173 21.46 -19.33 -13.97
C VAL A 173 21.77 -17.85 -14.15
N ASN A 174 23.04 -17.50 -14.31
CA ASN A 174 23.49 -16.10 -14.41
C ASN A 174 24.62 -15.96 -15.45
N PRO A 175 24.30 -15.96 -16.74
CA PRO A 175 25.30 -15.95 -17.81
C PRO A 175 26.22 -14.73 -17.79
N SER A 176 25.79 -13.59 -17.24
CA SER A 176 26.60 -12.38 -17.17
C SER A 176 27.72 -12.42 -16.11
N LEU A 177 27.63 -13.31 -15.13
CA LEU A 177 28.63 -13.38 -14.04
C LEU A 177 29.98 -13.91 -14.49
N GLY A 178 30.04 -14.57 -15.66
CA GLY A 178 31.26 -15.16 -16.17
C GLY A 178 31.65 -16.45 -15.46
N GLN A 179 32.73 -17.09 -15.97
CA GLN A 179 33.19 -18.41 -15.51
C GLN A 179 34.65 -18.38 -15.03
N ASP A 180 35.12 -17.20 -14.61
CA ASP A 180 36.46 -17.13 -14.04
C ASP A 180 36.55 -17.90 -12.71
N GLU A 181 37.77 -18.28 -12.33
CA GLU A 181 38.06 -19.08 -11.16
C GLU A 181 37.49 -18.50 -9.86
N ARG A 182 37.52 -17.18 -9.71
CA ARG A 182 37.03 -16.49 -8.50
C ARG A 182 35.50 -16.56 -8.41
N THR A 183 34.82 -16.29 -9.52
CA THR A 183 33.36 -16.32 -9.61
C THR A 183 32.82 -17.73 -9.35
N VAL A 184 33.38 -18.75 -10.00
CA VAL A 184 32.96 -20.15 -9.77
C VAL A 184 33.20 -20.58 -8.34
N THR A 185 34.35 -20.21 -7.75
CA THR A 185 34.68 -20.56 -6.35
C THR A 185 33.71 -19.89 -5.37
N TRP A 186 33.39 -18.59 -5.59
CA TRP A 186 32.41 -17.89 -4.80
C TRP A 186 31.00 -18.51 -4.95
N TRP A 187 30.58 -18.82 -6.18
CA TRP A 187 29.28 -19.43 -6.43
C TRP A 187 29.11 -20.78 -5.74
N ALA A 188 30.09 -21.65 -5.82
CA ALA A 188 30.09 -22.93 -5.11
C ALA A 188 30.00 -22.75 -3.58
N ARG A 189 30.69 -21.74 -3.04
CA ARG A 189 30.65 -21.41 -1.62
C ARG A 189 29.29 -20.82 -1.22
N PHE A 190 28.74 -19.93 -2.04
CA PHE A 190 27.39 -19.36 -1.84
C PHE A 190 26.34 -20.47 -1.78
N GLN A 191 26.33 -21.39 -2.71
CA GLN A 191 25.44 -22.55 -2.72
C GLN A 191 25.52 -23.35 -1.42
N ARG A 192 26.74 -23.75 -0.99
CA ARG A 192 26.93 -24.56 0.24
C ARG A 192 26.48 -23.86 1.51
N LEU A 193 26.70 -22.57 1.60
CA LEU A 193 26.32 -21.78 2.77
C LEU A 193 24.85 -21.44 2.80
N SER A 194 24.23 -21.31 1.63
CA SER A 194 22.77 -21.08 1.52
C SER A 194 21.97 -22.32 1.92
N ALA A 195 22.34 -23.52 1.44
CA ALA A 195 21.64 -24.76 1.77
C ALA A 195 22.56 -25.97 1.62
N SER A 196 22.31 -27.03 2.42
CA SER A 196 22.90 -28.34 2.15
C SER A 196 22.20 -29.01 0.95
N PRO A 197 22.83 -30.01 0.28
CA PRO A 197 22.18 -30.69 -0.83
C PRO A 197 20.81 -31.28 -0.46
N SER A 198 20.67 -31.85 0.74
CA SER A 198 19.39 -32.44 1.19
C SER A 198 18.36 -31.34 1.55
N ALA A 199 18.79 -30.23 2.12
CA ALA A 199 17.88 -29.12 2.43
C ALA A 199 17.35 -28.47 1.15
N LEU A 200 18.22 -28.21 0.17
CA LEU A 200 17.77 -27.70 -1.12
C LEU A 200 16.86 -28.69 -1.84
N TYR A 201 17.23 -29.98 -1.87
CA TYR A 201 16.38 -31.02 -2.45
C TYR A 201 14.97 -31.02 -1.85
N ALA A 202 14.86 -30.91 -0.53
CA ALA A 202 13.58 -30.82 0.17
C ALA A 202 12.78 -29.57 -0.23
N GLN A 203 13.44 -28.41 -0.29
CA GLN A 203 12.84 -27.17 -0.73
C GLN A 203 12.32 -27.23 -2.17
N GLU A 204 13.11 -27.79 -3.08
CA GLU A 204 12.74 -27.95 -4.49
C GLU A 204 11.54 -28.92 -4.67
N GLN A 205 11.41 -29.91 -3.81
CA GLN A 205 10.24 -30.79 -3.80
C GLN A 205 8.97 -30.02 -3.41
N VAL A 206 9.03 -29.13 -2.41
CA VAL A 206 7.91 -28.26 -2.05
C VAL A 206 7.53 -27.35 -3.22
N PHE A 207 8.53 -26.73 -3.87
CA PHE A 207 8.27 -25.87 -5.03
C PHE A 207 7.68 -26.65 -6.21
N ARG A 208 8.19 -27.85 -6.52
CA ARG A 208 7.68 -28.70 -7.58
C ARG A 208 6.19 -29.01 -7.44
N GLU A 209 5.71 -29.24 -6.22
CA GLU A 209 4.31 -29.56 -5.92
C GLU A 209 3.41 -28.31 -5.79
N MET A 210 4.01 -27.14 -5.71
CA MET A 210 3.29 -25.89 -5.49
C MET A 210 2.42 -25.50 -6.69
N ASP A 211 1.19 -25.06 -6.40
CA ASP A 211 0.27 -24.47 -7.37
C ASP A 211 -0.51 -23.31 -6.71
N ILE A 212 -0.11 -22.08 -7.00
CA ILE A 212 -0.74 -20.87 -6.46
C ILE A 212 -1.78 -20.27 -7.43
N ARG A 213 -2.05 -20.87 -8.56
CA ARG A 213 -3.02 -20.35 -9.55
C ARG A 213 -4.40 -20.04 -8.96
N PRO A 214 -4.95 -20.85 -8.03
CA PRO A 214 -6.23 -20.52 -7.39
C PRO A 214 -6.19 -19.26 -6.52
N LEU A 215 -5.01 -18.79 -6.10
CA LEU A 215 -4.85 -17.62 -5.27
C LEU A 215 -4.70 -16.31 -6.08
N LEU A 216 -4.29 -16.39 -7.35
CA LEU A 216 -4.00 -15.22 -8.18
C LEU A 216 -5.21 -14.26 -8.32
N PRO A 217 -6.44 -14.75 -8.57
CA PRO A 217 -7.61 -13.87 -8.72
C PRO A 217 -8.05 -13.16 -7.43
N VAL A 218 -7.60 -13.62 -6.25
CA VAL A 218 -7.96 -13.00 -4.96
C VAL A 218 -6.90 -12.04 -4.42
N ILE A 219 -5.76 -11.91 -5.12
CA ILE A 219 -4.77 -10.89 -4.81
C ILE A 219 -5.36 -9.52 -5.16
N SER A 220 -5.53 -8.68 -4.16
CA SER A 220 -6.16 -7.35 -4.27
C SER A 220 -5.21 -6.18 -4.06
N VAL A 221 -3.95 -6.45 -3.69
CA VAL A 221 -2.93 -5.43 -3.49
C VAL A 221 -2.29 -5.02 -4.82
N PRO A 222 -1.82 -3.77 -4.97
CA PRO A 222 -1.05 -3.35 -6.14
C PRO A 222 0.06 -4.36 -6.43
N THR A 223 0.16 -4.82 -7.68
CA THR A 223 1.10 -5.88 -8.05
C THR A 223 1.90 -5.50 -9.28
N LEU A 224 3.23 -5.66 -9.20
CA LEU A 224 4.18 -5.53 -10.31
C LEU A 224 4.81 -6.89 -10.61
N VAL A 225 4.68 -7.35 -11.85
CA VAL A 225 5.36 -8.56 -12.33
C VAL A 225 6.52 -8.15 -13.23
N LEU A 226 7.72 -8.55 -12.85
CA LEU A 226 8.96 -8.29 -13.58
C LEU A 226 9.57 -9.61 -14.09
N HIS A 227 10.00 -9.63 -15.35
CA HIS A 227 10.62 -10.83 -15.91
C HIS A 227 11.69 -10.46 -16.93
N ARG A 228 12.80 -11.19 -16.97
CA ARG A 228 13.76 -11.06 -18.07
C ARG A 228 13.37 -11.94 -19.25
N GLU A 229 13.44 -11.39 -20.45
CA GLU A 229 12.99 -12.04 -21.69
C GLU A 229 13.65 -13.41 -21.96
N GLN A 230 14.91 -13.55 -21.57
CA GLN A 230 15.74 -14.72 -21.89
C GLN A 230 16.10 -15.54 -20.63
N ASP A 231 15.39 -15.36 -19.53
CA ASP A 231 15.56 -16.18 -18.33
C ASP A 231 15.34 -17.66 -18.68
N ALA A 232 16.37 -18.48 -18.42
CA ALA A 232 16.34 -19.90 -18.74
C ALA A 232 15.83 -20.77 -17.57
N ILE A 233 15.76 -20.22 -16.37
CA ILE A 233 15.26 -20.91 -15.17
C ILE A 233 13.73 -20.78 -15.10
N GLU A 234 13.24 -19.52 -15.16
CA GLU A 234 11.81 -19.24 -15.20
C GLU A 234 11.47 -18.59 -16.55
N PRO A 235 10.84 -19.33 -17.46
CA PRO A 235 10.49 -18.80 -18.77
C PRO A 235 9.54 -17.62 -18.69
N VAL A 236 9.77 -16.60 -19.51
CA VAL A 236 9.00 -15.35 -19.55
C VAL A 236 7.47 -15.54 -19.66
N GLY A 237 7.03 -16.67 -20.21
CA GLY A 237 5.61 -17.07 -20.27
C GLY A 237 4.96 -17.20 -18.89
N ALA A 238 5.72 -17.58 -17.85
CA ALA A 238 5.24 -17.64 -16.48
C ALA A 238 4.88 -16.23 -15.95
N GLY A 239 5.72 -15.23 -16.20
CA GLY A 239 5.43 -13.85 -15.82
C GLY A 239 4.21 -13.26 -16.55
N ARG A 240 4.08 -13.53 -17.85
CA ARG A 240 2.90 -13.14 -18.64
C ARG A 240 1.62 -13.80 -18.13
N TYR A 241 1.71 -15.04 -17.64
CA TYR A 241 0.59 -15.73 -17.02
C TYR A 241 0.18 -15.03 -15.71
N LEU A 242 1.12 -14.78 -14.80
CA LEU A 242 0.85 -14.10 -13.53
C LEU A 242 0.17 -12.75 -13.75
N SER A 243 0.67 -11.92 -14.67
CA SER A 243 0.12 -10.59 -14.93
C SER A 243 -1.29 -10.63 -15.52
N ARG A 244 -1.68 -11.70 -16.20
CA ARG A 244 -3.03 -11.86 -16.74
C ARG A 244 -4.02 -12.34 -15.67
N GLU A 245 -3.57 -13.21 -14.76
CA GLU A 245 -4.45 -13.83 -13.75
C GLU A 245 -4.60 -12.97 -12.48
N ILE A 246 -3.66 -12.06 -12.21
CA ILE A 246 -3.77 -11.10 -11.10
C ILE A 246 -4.43 -9.82 -11.62
N ALA A 247 -5.59 -9.49 -11.09
CA ALA A 247 -6.35 -8.32 -11.53
C ALA A 247 -5.59 -7.00 -11.27
N GLY A 248 -5.40 -6.20 -12.31
CA GLY A 248 -4.71 -4.91 -12.20
C GLY A 248 -3.19 -5.00 -12.08
N ALA A 249 -2.58 -6.18 -12.24
CA ALA A 249 -1.13 -6.31 -12.19
C ALA A 249 -0.45 -5.59 -13.36
N GLU A 250 0.56 -4.77 -13.05
CA GLU A 250 1.48 -4.23 -14.04
C GLU A 250 2.50 -5.30 -14.46
N TYR A 251 2.88 -5.30 -15.74
CA TYR A 251 3.86 -6.25 -16.28
C TYR A 251 4.96 -5.55 -17.04
N VAL A 252 6.21 -5.87 -16.72
CA VAL A 252 7.38 -5.32 -17.40
C VAL A 252 8.34 -6.46 -17.78
N GLU A 253 8.64 -6.58 -19.07
CA GLU A 253 9.70 -7.44 -19.60
C GLU A 253 11.01 -6.63 -19.62
N LEU A 254 12.03 -7.21 -19.04
CA LEU A 254 13.36 -6.63 -18.97
C LEU A 254 14.32 -7.36 -19.92
N PRO A 255 15.22 -6.66 -20.60
CA PRO A 255 16.22 -7.33 -21.41
C PRO A 255 17.20 -8.11 -20.53
N GLY A 256 17.73 -9.23 -21.08
CA GLY A 256 18.76 -10.05 -20.44
C GLY A 256 18.31 -11.47 -20.14
N ALA A 257 19.26 -12.27 -19.64
CA ALA A 257 19.10 -13.70 -19.42
C ALA A 257 19.45 -14.16 -18.00
N ASP A 258 19.91 -13.26 -17.13
CA ASP A 258 20.27 -13.61 -15.76
C ASP A 258 19.01 -13.82 -14.92
N HIS A 259 18.97 -14.94 -14.18
CA HIS A 259 17.85 -15.23 -13.31
C HIS A 259 17.85 -14.38 -12.04
N PHE A 260 19.01 -14.21 -11.38
CA PHE A 260 19.08 -13.43 -10.15
C PHE A 260 18.95 -11.91 -10.43
N PRO A 261 18.12 -11.16 -9.66
CA PRO A 261 17.86 -9.75 -9.91
C PRO A 261 19.11 -8.85 -9.75
N TRP A 262 20.07 -9.29 -8.95
CA TRP A 262 21.34 -8.58 -8.72
C TRP A 262 22.43 -8.91 -9.76
N ALA A 263 22.22 -9.86 -10.66
CA ALA A 263 23.12 -10.15 -11.79
C ALA A 263 22.73 -9.32 -13.03
N GLY A 264 23.64 -9.16 -13.97
CA GLY A 264 23.41 -8.42 -15.21
C GLY A 264 23.09 -6.95 -15.06
N ASP A 265 22.21 -6.41 -15.91
CA ASP A 265 21.75 -5.03 -15.80
C ASP A 265 20.73 -4.87 -14.69
N GLN A 266 21.17 -4.25 -13.60
CA GLN A 266 20.35 -3.93 -12.45
C GLN A 266 19.57 -2.62 -12.61
N LYS A 267 19.99 -1.73 -13.53
CA LYS A 267 19.51 -0.35 -13.55
C LYS A 267 18.03 -0.28 -13.93
N ALA A 268 17.64 -0.97 -14.98
CA ALA A 268 16.24 -1.00 -15.41
C ALA A 268 15.33 -1.64 -14.35
N LEU A 269 15.75 -2.75 -13.77
CA LEU A 269 14.99 -3.44 -12.71
C LEU A 269 14.79 -2.54 -11.49
N ILE A 270 15.86 -1.92 -10.98
CA ILE A 270 15.79 -1.03 -9.81
C ILE A 270 14.90 0.19 -10.10
N ALA A 271 14.95 0.75 -11.31
CA ALA A 271 14.10 1.86 -11.68
C ALA A 271 12.61 1.50 -11.65
N GLU A 272 12.24 0.31 -12.12
CA GLU A 272 10.86 -0.16 -12.05
C GLU A 272 10.39 -0.42 -10.61
N VAL A 273 11.26 -0.97 -9.76
CA VAL A 273 10.97 -1.16 -8.32
C VAL A 273 10.76 0.19 -7.63
N GLU A 274 11.63 1.18 -7.88
CA GLU A 274 11.52 2.52 -7.30
C GLU A 274 10.24 3.23 -7.76
N ARG A 275 9.93 3.15 -9.07
CA ARG A 275 8.69 3.70 -9.64
C ARG A 275 7.46 3.09 -8.97
N PHE A 276 7.41 1.77 -8.84
CA PHE A 276 6.29 1.06 -8.26
C PHE A 276 6.08 1.40 -6.78
N ILE A 277 7.15 1.41 -5.96
CA ILE A 277 7.07 1.81 -4.55
C ILE A 277 6.57 3.25 -4.41
N SER A 278 7.03 4.15 -5.29
CA SER A 278 6.57 5.54 -5.28
C SER A 278 5.09 5.66 -5.65
N LEU A 279 4.61 4.86 -6.60
CA LEU A 279 3.19 4.80 -6.97
C LEU A 279 2.32 4.31 -5.79
N VAL A 280 2.69 3.17 -5.19
CA VAL A 280 1.98 2.59 -4.04
C VAL A 280 1.90 3.59 -2.88
N ARG A 281 2.99 4.27 -2.56
CA ARG A 281 3.01 5.32 -1.54
C ARG A 281 2.06 6.47 -1.85
N SER A 282 2.03 6.92 -3.12
CA SER A 282 1.13 8.00 -3.54
C SER A 282 -0.34 7.60 -3.39
N GLU A 283 -0.70 6.38 -3.78
CA GLU A 283 -2.06 5.85 -3.65
C GLU A 283 -2.47 5.69 -2.17
N GLU A 284 -1.56 5.25 -1.31
CA GLU A 284 -1.80 5.18 0.13
C GLU A 284 -2.02 6.59 0.72
N GLN A 285 -1.18 7.56 0.38
CA GLN A 285 -1.33 8.95 0.83
C GLN A 285 -2.66 9.55 0.38
N GLU A 286 -3.04 9.39 -0.89
CA GLU A 286 -4.33 9.84 -1.40
C GLU A 286 -5.52 9.19 -0.65
N THR A 287 -5.38 7.92 -0.23
CA THR A 287 -6.40 7.21 0.53
C THR A 287 -6.47 7.71 1.98
N PHE A 288 -5.34 8.02 2.61
CA PHE A 288 -5.28 8.58 3.97
C PHE A 288 -5.72 10.04 4.03
N ASP A 289 -5.50 10.81 2.96
CA ASP A 289 -5.91 12.21 2.86
C ASP A 289 -7.42 12.37 2.61
N ARG A 290 -8.11 11.29 2.20
CA ARG A 290 -9.58 11.25 2.04
C ARG A 290 -10.25 10.81 3.33
N VAL A 291 -10.94 11.75 3.96
CA VAL A 291 -11.69 11.48 5.20
C VAL A 291 -13.16 11.82 5.03
N LEU A 292 -14.03 11.01 5.62
CA LEU A 292 -15.45 11.33 5.70
C LEU A 292 -15.66 12.40 6.75
N ALA A 293 -16.10 13.58 6.34
CA ALA A 293 -16.35 14.70 7.24
C ALA A 293 -17.70 15.38 6.96
N THR A 294 -18.22 16.08 7.97
CA THR A 294 -19.36 16.95 7.81
C THR A 294 -18.87 18.39 7.67
N LEU A 295 -19.21 19.01 6.57
CA LEU A 295 -18.88 20.39 6.24
C LEU A 295 -20.02 21.30 6.68
N LEU A 296 -19.67 22.39 7.33
CA LEU A 296 -20.57 23.49 7.68
C LEU A 296 -20.11 24.77 6.98
N PHE A 297 -21.00 25.33 6.18
CA PHE A 297 -20.87 26.67 5.61
C PHE A 297 -21.84 27.59 6.30
N THR A 298 -21.39 28.76 6.72
CA THR A 298 -22.24 29.85 7.23
C THR A 298 -21.96 31.13 6.46
N ASP A 299 -22.96 32.02 6.39
CA ASP A 299 -22.84 33.30 5.68
C ASP A 299 -23.84 34.30 6.24
N ILE A 300 -23.49 35.60 6.26
CA ILE A 300 -24.39 36.70 6.69
C ILE A 300 -25.33 37.04 5.53
N VAL A 301 -26.63 36.99 5.77
CA VAL A 301 -27.62 37.30 4.75
C VAL A 301 -27.55 38.80 4.41
N ASP A 302 -27.55 39.13 3.11
CA ASP A 302 -27.51 40.52 2.59
C ASP A 302 -26.34 41.35 3.13
N SER A 303 -25.20 40.74 3.37
CA SER A 303 -24.00 41.32 3.99
C SER A 303 -23.57 42.65 3.33
N THR A 304 -23.58 42.72 2.00
CA THR A 304 -23.25 43.96 1.26
C THR A 304 -24.22 45.11 1.56
N THR A 305 -25.52 44.82 1.64
CA THR A 305 -26.55 45.80 1.95
C THR A 305 -26.42 46.27 3.41
N GLN A 306 -26.18 45.35 4.34
CA GLN A 306 -25.94 45.64 5.74
C GLN A 306 -24.70 46.49 5.93
N ALA A 307 -23.58 46.15 5.29
CA ALA A 307 -22.35 46.95 5.34
C ALA A 307 -22.55 48.36 4.84
N ALA A 308 -23.30 48.55 3.74
CA ALA A 308 -23.62 49.87 3.22
C ALA A 308 -24.49 50.72 4.19
N ALA A 309 -25.39 50.04 4.93
CA ALA A 309 -26.30 50.72 5.85
C ALA A 309 -25.60 51.17 7.16
N ILE A 310 -24.66 50.39 7.71
CA ILE A 310 -24.00 50.65 9.01
C ILE A 310 -22.62 51.28 8.88
N GLY A 311 -22.08 51.34 7.65
CA GLY A 311 -20.76 51.93 7.36
C GLY A 311 -19.60 51.01 7.78
N ASP A 312 -18.38 51.36 7.37
CA ASP A 312 -17.19 50.51 7.53
C ASP A 312 -16.83 50.19 8.98
N GLN A 313 -17.08 51.12 9.91
CA GLN A 313 -16.79 50.89 11.33
C GLN A 313 -17.82 49.92 11.93
N GLY A 314 -19.10 50.17 11.74
CA GLY A 314 -20.16 49.28 12.21
C GLY A 314 -20.06 47.88 11.62
N TRP A 315 -19.66 47.79 10.34
CA TRP A 315 -19.43 46.48 9.68
C TRP A 315 -18.25 45.73 10.30
N ARG A 316 -17.15 46.39 10.62
CA ARG A 316 -16.02 45.78 11.32
C ARG A 316 -16.39 45.24 12.70
N GLU A 317 -17.14 46.01 13.48
CA GLU A 317 -17.62 45.61 14.81
C GLU A 317 -18.56 44.39 14.72
N LEU A 318 -19.50 44.39 13.77
CA LEU A 318 -20.41 43.27 13.53
C LEU A 318 -19.66 42.01 13.11
N ARG A 319 -18.68 42.13 12.23
CA ARG A 319 -17.85 41.00 11.83
C ARG A 319 -17.04 40.43 12.99
N GLN A 320 -16.44 41.27 13.82
CA GLN A 320 -15.71 40.80 15.00
C GLN A 320 -16.60 40.02 15.96
N GLU A 321 -17.83 40.49 16.18
CA GLU A 321 -18.82 39.80 17.02
C GLU A 321 -19.26 38.47 16.37
N HIS A 322 -19.53 38.45 15.08
CA HIS A 322 -19.86 37.24 14.31
C HIS A 322 -18.75 36.23 14.41
N ASP A 323 -17.49 36.63 14.18
CA ASP A 323 -16.32 35.77 14.27
C ASP A 323 -16.15 35.16 15.68
N HIS A 324 -16.34 36.02 16.72
CA HIS A 324 -16.24 35.58 18.10
C HIS A 324 -17.34 34.56 18.46
N VAL A 325 -18.58 34.82 18.08
CA VAL A 325 -19.72 33.90 18.31
C VAL A 325 -19.48 32.58 17.58
N THR A 326 -19.12 32.63 16.29
CA THR A 326 -18.91 31.44 15.48
C THR A 326 -17.80 30.56 16.06
N ARG A 327 -16.61 31.10 16.37
CA ARG A 327 -15.52 30.37 16.98
C ARG A 327 -15.86 29.78 18.34
N SER A 328 -16.63 30.51 19.16
CA SER A 328 -17.11 30.01 20.45
C SER A 328 -18.03 28.79 20.29
N GLN A 329 -18.92 28.78 19.30
CA GLN A 329 -19.79 27.65 19.02
C GLN A 329 -19.01 26.49 18.40
N LEU A 330 -18.08 26.75 17.45
CA LEU A 330 -17.20 25.73 16.90
C LEU A 330 -16.42 24.98 18.02
N ALA A 331 -15.81 25.73 18.94
CA ALA A 331 -15.10 25.13 20.08
C ALA A 331 -16.05 24.29 20.96
N ARG A 332 -17.28 24.78 21.25
CA ARG A 332 -18.27 24.08 22.07
C ARG A 332 -18.72 22.75 21.46
N TYR A 333 -18.90 22.72 20.12
CA TYR A 333 -19.38 21.55 19.40
C TYR A 333 -18.25 20.72 18.76
N ARG A 334 -16.98 21.03 19.08
CA ARG A 334 -15.78 20.37 18.57
C ARG A 334 -15.67 20.42 17.04
N GLY A 335 -16.05 21.55 16.44
CA GLY A 335 -15.81 21.85 15.04
C GLY A 335 -14.42 22.46 14.84
N ARG A 336 -13.76 22.11 13.75
CA ARG A 336 -12.51 22.74 13.32
C ARG A 336 -12.81 23.80 12.27
N GLU A 337 -12.40 25.04 12.53
CA GLU A 337 -12.40 26.10 11.51
C GLU A 337 -11.38 25.73 10.42
N VAL A 338 -11.80 25.77 9.17
CA VAL A 338 -10.92 25.59 8.01
C VAL A 338 -10.48 26.96 7.51
N LYS A 339 -11.44 27.81 7.17
CA LYS A 339 -11.17 29.19 6.73
C LYS A 339 -12.39 30.09 6.87
N THR A 340 -12.13 31.40 6.98
CA THR A 340 -13.12 32.44 6.79
C THR A 340 -13.20 32.86 5.33
N MET A 341 -14.41 33.06 4.83
CA MET A 341 -14.68 33.46 3.44
C MET A 341 -15.39 34.81 3.38
N GLY A 342 -14.67 35.88 3.80
CA GLY A 342 -15.25 37.19 3.91
C GLY A 342 -16.12 37.33 5.17
N ASP A 343 -17.44 37.17 5.03
CA ASP A 343 -18.47 37.21 6.08
C ASP A 343 -19.04 35.82 6.42
N GLY A 344 -18.46 34.77 5.86
CA GLY A 344 -18.82 33.37 6.11
C GLY A 344 -17.68 32.53 6.68
N PHE A 345 -18.03 31.35 7.17
CA PHE A 345 -17.10 30.33 7.68
C PHE A 345 -17.25 29.01 6.95
N LEU A 346 -16.12 28.36 6.74
CA LEU A 346 -16.06 26.94 6.46
C LEU A 346 -15.49 26.22 7.68
N ALA A 347 -16.23 25.24 8.20
CA ALA A 347 -15.78 24.39 9.29
C ALA A 347 -16.08 22.92 9.00
N VAL A 348 -15.29 22.03 9.60
CA VAL A 348 -15.43 20.56 9.50
C VAL A 348 -15.70 19.95 10.86
N PHE A 349 -16.45 18.84 10.83
CA PHE A 349 -16.81 18.04 12.01
C PHE A 349 -16.66 16.54 11.69
N ASP A 350 -16.30 15.79 12.69
CA ASP A 350 -16.26 14.32 12.67
C ASP A 350 -17.64 13.65 12.90
N GLY A 351 -18.72 14.47 13.06
CA GLY A 351 -20.07 13.97 13.26
C GLY A 351 -21.16 14.96 12.88
N PRO A 352 -22.14 14.54 12.04
CA PRO A 352 -23.13 15.42 11.46
C PRO A 352 -24.09 16.02 12.50
N ALA A 353 -24.46 15.29 13.55
CA ALA A 353 -25.37 15.81 14.58
C ALA A 353 -24.76 17.00 15.35
N ARG A 354 -23.44 16.97 15.58
CA ARG A 354 -22.72 18.10 16.21
C ARG A 354 -22.66 19.30 15.28
N ALA A 355 -22.41 19.08 14.00
CA ALA A 355 -22.38 20.11 12.99
C ALA A 355 -23.74 20.85 12.87
N VAL A 356 -24.86 20.10 12.81
CA VAL A 356 -26.20 20.66 12.73
C VAL A 356 -26.53 21.50 13.98
N ARG A 357 -26.24 20.97 15.18
CA ARG A 357 -26.47 21.74 16.44
C ARG A 357 -25.58 22.99 16.54
N CYS A 358 -24.36 22.93 16.03
CA CYS A 358 -23.47 24.07 15.95
C CYS A 358 -24.06 25.16 15.04
N ALA A 359 -24.49 24.79 13.84
CA ALA A 359 -25.13 25.67 12.88
C ALA A 359 -26.35 26.35 13.46
N GLN A 360 -27.24 25.59 14.11
CA GLN A 360 -28.42 26.14 14.81
C GLN A 360 -28.02 27.17 15.89
N ALA A 361 -27.06 26.78 16.75
CA ALA A 361 -26.61 27.67 17.83
C ALA A 361 -25.97 28.97 17.32
N ILE A 362 -25.23 28.92 16.19
CA ILE A 362 -24.69 30.12 15.54
C ILE A 362 -25.82 31.01 15.01
N CYS A 363 -26.77 30.44 14.23
CA CYS A 363 -27.90 31.18 13.67
C CYS A 363 -28.75 31.82 14.79
N GLU A 364 -29.09 31.08 15.85
CA GLU A 364 -29.86 31.60 16.98
C GLU A 364 -29.11 32.72 17.75
N SER A 365 -27.81 32.55 17.97
CA SER A 365 -27.00 33.51 18.71
C SER A 365 -26.88 34.87 17.99
N MET A 366 -26.72 34.83 16.67
CA MET A 366 -26.67 36.03 15.84
C MET A 366 -28.07 36.61 15.58
N GLY A 367 -29.08 35.73 15.45
CA GLY A 367 -30.48 36.19 15.35
C GLY A 367 -30.95 37.01 16.55
N ARG A 368 -30.55 36.64 17.77
CA ARG A 368 -30.81 37.45 18.99
C ARG A 368 -30.14 38.82 18.95
N ARG A 369 -29.17 39.04 18.10
CA ARG A 369 -28.45 40.29 17.86
C ARG A 369 -28.98 41.08 16.64
N GLY A 370 -30.05 40.57 16.01
CA GLY A 370 -30.66 41.17 14.83
C GLY A 370 -29.93 40.85 13.50
N VAL A 371 -29.01 39.89 13.50
CA VAL A 371 -28.25 39.49 12.30
C VAL A 371 -28.72 38.12 11.84
N ALA A 372 -29.32 38.08 10.66
CA ALA A 372 -29.71 36.82 10.06
C ALA A 372 -28.51 36.12 9.39
N LEU A 373 -28.26 34.87 9.77
CA LEU A 373 -27.30 33.97 9.11
C LEU A 373 -28.03 32.90 8.34
N ARG A 374 -27.36 32.35 7.36
CA ARG A 374 -27.77 31.12 6.67
C ARG A 374 -26.66 30.07 6.85
N ALA A 375 -27.05 28.80 6.91
CA ALA A 375 -26.11 27.72 7.07
C ALA A 375 -26.43 26.57 6.15
N GLY A 376 -25.42 25.96 5.55
CA GLY A 376 -25.53 24.74 4.73
C GLY A 376 -24.61 23.67 5.21
N LEU A 377 -25.12 22.41 5.26
CA LEU A 377 -24.32 21.26 5.68
C LEU A 377 -24.38 20.11 4.68
N HIS A 378 -23.23 19.49 4.50
CA HIS A 378 -23.11 18.24 3.74
C HIS A 378 -22.11 17.32 4.42
N THR A 379 -22.35 15.99 4.33
CA THR A 379 -21.39 14.97 4.75
C THR A 379 -20.94 14.20 3.52
N GLY A 380 -19.64 14.14 3.31
CA GLY A 380 -19.02 13.44 2.18
C GLY A 380 -17.53 13.29 2.39
N GLU A 381 -16.88 12.60 1.47
CA GLU A 381 -15.42 12.49 1.45
C GLU A 381 -14.81 13.83 1.06
N ILE A 382 -13.80 14.23 1.82
CA ILE A 382 -12.97 15.40 1.58
C ILE A 382 -11.49 14.98 1.53
N GLU A 383 -10.70 15.70 0.78
CA GLU A 383 -9.25 15.64 0.83
C GLU A 383 -8.75 16.69 1.82
N ALA A 384 -7.97 16.25 2.82
CA ALA A 384 -7.36 17.14 3.81
C ALA A 384 -5.94 17.51 3.34
N ASP A 385 -5.69 18.79 3.08
CA ASP A 385 -4.37 19.33 2.72
C ASP A 385 -3.93 20.31 3.82
N GLY A 386 -3.24 19.78 4.82
CA GLY A 386 -2.87 20.52 6.02
C GLY A 386 -4.09 21.10 6.73
N ASP A 387 -4.22 22.44 6.76
CA ASP A 387 -5.35 23.14 7.39
C ASP A 387 -6.53 23.37 6.44
N ASP A 388 -6.37 23.19 5.11
CA ASP A 388 -7.43 23.35 4.10
C ASP A 388 -8.13 22.01 3.78
N VAL A 389 -9.23 22.08 3.04
CA VAL A 389 -9.98 20.91 2.58
C VAL A 389 -10.46 21.13 1.14
N SER A 390 -10.44 20.05 0.35
CA SER A 390 -10.86 20.04 -1.04
C SER A 390 -11.81 18.87 -1.35
N GLY A 391 -12.29 18.79 -2.58
CA GLY A 391 -13.17 17.74 -3.04
C GLY A 391 -14.59 18.21 -3.38
N ILE A 392 -15.35 17.31 -4.03
CA ILE A 392 -16.72 17.63 -4.50
C ILE A 392 -17.66 17.93 -3.32
N ALA A 393 -17.46 17.32 -2.15
CA ALA A 393 -18.27 17.53 -0.96
C ALA A 393 -18.20 18.98 -0.46
N VAL A 394 -17.06 19.66 -0.61
CA VAL A 394 -16.88 21.09 -0.28
C VAL A 394 -17.75 21.95 -1.20
N THR A 395 -17.76 21.64 -2.50
CA THR A 395 -18.60 22.34 -3.47
C THR A 395 -20.08 22.13 -3.15
N ILE A 396 -20.51 20.91 -2.86
CA ILE A 396 -21.90 20.58 -2.49
C ILE A 396 -22.33 21.37 -1.26
N GLY A 397 -21.55 21.34 -0.18
CA GLY A 397 -21.84 22.07 1.07
C GLY A 397 -21.97 23.58 0.85
N ALA A 398 -21.07 24.18 0.08
CA ALA A 398 -21.13 25.60 -0.29
C ALA A 398 -22.39 25.95 -1.06
N ARG A 399 -22.83 25.12 -2.02
CA ARG A 399 -24.05 25.33 -2.80
C ARG A 399 -25.31 25.18 -1.94
N ILE A 400 -25.33 24.23 -1.01
CA ILE A 400 -26.43 24.09 -0.04
C ILE A 400 -26.53 25.35 0.84
N GLY A 401 -25.39 25.85 1.35
CA GLY A 401 -25.37 27.09 2.14
C GLY A 401 -25.91 28.32 1.36
N ALA A 402 -25.58 28.39 0.06
CA ALA A 402 -26.08 29.49 -0.79
C ALA A 402 -27.60 29.41 -1.05
N LEU A 403 -28.23 28.24 -0.96
CA LEU A 403 -29.68 28.07 -1.13
C LEU A 403 -30.47 28.27 0.16
N ALA A 404 -29.82 28.27 1.32
CA ALA A 404 -30.47 28.46 2.60
C ALA A 404 -31.03 29.89 2.73
N GLY A 405 -32.23 30.01 3.26
CA GLY A 405 -32.90 31.27 3.57
C GLY A 405 -32.37 31.95 4.86
N PRO A 406 -32.86 33.15 5.17
CA PRO A 406 -32.49 33.84 6.41
C PRO A 406 -32.84 33.02 7.65
N SER A 407 -31.85 32.87 8.56
CA SER A 407 -31.94 32.06 9.79
C SER A 407 -32.24 30.58 9.56
N GLU A 408 -31.98 30.07 8.36
CA GLU A 408 -32.21 28.68 7.97
C GLU A 408 -30.93 27.86 8.04
N VAL A 409 -31.05 26.62 8.55
CA VAL A 409 -30.04 25.58 8.47
C VAL A 409 -30.51 24.53 7.48
N LEU A 410 -29.87 24.48 6.31
CA LEU A 410 -30.21 23.58 5.24
C LEU A 410 -29.19 22.43 5.18
N VAL A 411 -29.67 21.18 5.00
CA VAL A 411 -28.80 20.00 5.00
C VAL A 411 -29.10 19.11 3.81
N SER A 412 -28.08 18.35 3.34
CA SER A 412 -28.31 17.28 2.35
C SER A 412 -29.02 16.06 2.96
N SER A 413 -29.60 15.21 2.11
CA SER A 413 -30.15 13.90 2.51
C SER A 413 -29.16 13.08 3.30
N THR A 414 -27.89 13.06 2.91
CA THR A 414 -26.82 12.35 3.62
C THR A 414 -26.72 12.79 5.10
N VAL A 415 -26.70 14.09 5.37
CA VAL A 415 -26.68 14.59 6.76
C VAL A 415 -27.94 14.19 7.51
N LYS A 416 -29.12 14.39 6.90
CA LYS A 416 -30.41 14.04 7.51
C LYS A 416 -30.51 12.55 7.86
N ASP A 417 -30.00 11.65 7.00
CA ASP A 417 -30.05 10.22 7.21
C ASP A 417 -29.05 9.75 8.29
N LEU A 418 -27.86 10.36 8.34
CA LEU A 418 -26.85 10.06 9.34
C LEU A 418 -27.21 10.54 10.77
N VAL A 419 -28.14 11.47 10.92
CA VAL A 419 -28.55 12.00 12.24
C VAL A 419 -29.83 11.36 12.79
N VAL A 420 -30.31 10.29 12.19
CA VAL A 420 -31.46 9.53 12.71
C VAL A 420 -31.20 9.09 14.17
N GLY A 421 -32.17 9.37 15.06
CA GLY A 421 -32.03 9.08 16.49
C GLY A 421 -31.42 10.23 17.32
N SER A 422 -30.99 11.34 16.71
CA SER A 422 -30.37 12.49 17.40
C SER A 422 -31.37 13.52 17.97
N ALA A 423 -32.68 13.26 17.89
CA ALA A 423 -33.77 14.18 18.23
C ALA A 423 -33.81 15.46 17.35
N LEU A 424 -33.12 15.49 16.22
CA LEU A 424 -33.22 16.54 15.21
C LEU A 424 -34.38 16.21 14.27
N SER A 425 -35.21 17.19 13.93
CA SER A 425 -36.32 17.05 13.00
C SER A 425 -36.15 18.00 11.81
N PHE A 426 -36.57 17.55 10.63
CA PHE A 426 -36.35 18.28 9.40
C PHE A 426 -37.65 18.43 8.62
N GLU A 427 -37.72 19.50 7.84
CA GLU A 427 -38.73 19.75 6.83
C GLU A 427 -38.15 19.51 5.45
N ASP A 428 -38.89 18.78 4.61
CA ASP A 428 -38.49 18.50 3.24
C ASP A 428 -38.54 19.79 2.39
N ARG A 429 -37.44 20.07 1.69
CA ARG A 429 -37.30 21.19 0.76
C ARG A 429 -37.29 20.75 -0.72
N GLY A 430 -37.43 19.46 -0.97
CA GLY A 430 -37.47 18.87 -2.31
C GLY A 430 -36.10 18.72 -2.99
N LEU A 431 -36.16 18.48 -4.30
CA LEU A 431 -34.97 18.30 -5.14
C LEU A 431 -34.47 19.64 -5.69
N HIS A 432 -33.16 19.81 -5.67
CA HIS A 432 -32.48 21.01 -6.14
C HIS A 432 -31.30 20.66 -7.02
N ASP A 433 -31.12 21.38 -8.13
CA ASP A 433 -29.93 21.30 -8.97
C ASP A 433 -28.87 22.25 -8.43
N LEU A 434 -27.72 21.69 -8.05
CA LEU A 434 -26.61 22.46 -7.52
C LEU A 434 -25.64 22.82 -8.65
N LYS A 435 -25.39 24.11 -8.85
CA LYS A 435 -24.57 24.58 -9.96
C LYS A 435 -23.16 23.96 -9.95
N GLY A 436 -22.83 23.19 -11.00
CA GLY A 436 -21.53 22.57 -11.18
C GLY A 436 -21.37 21.24 -10.42
N VAL A 437 -22.46 20.68 -9.91
CA VAL A 437 -22.49 19.37 -9.25
C VAL A 437 -23.41 18.46 -10.07
N PRO A 438 -23.03 17.19 -10.32
CA PRO A 438 -23.90 16.22 -10.98
C PRO A 438 -25.15 15.92 -10.16
N ASP A 439 -26.21 15.50 -10.83
CA ASP A 439 -27.49 15.05 -10.27
C ASP A 439 -28.26 16.13 -9.48
N SER A 440 -29.54 15.82 -9.18
CA SER A 440 -30.39 16.64 -8.32
C SER A 440 -30.27 16.18 -6.87
N TRP A 441 -30.17 17.11 -5.96
CA TRP A 441 -29.93 16.87 -4.54
C TRP A 441 -31.16 17.14 -3.70
N HIS A 442 -31.58 16.16 -2.89
CA HIS A 442 -32.68 16.32 -1.95
C HIS A 442 -32.20 17.08 -0.70
N LEU A 443 -32.83 18.22 -0.40
CA LEU A 443 -32.44 19.08 0.70
C LEU A 443 -33.52 19.13 1.78
N TYR A 444 -33.08 19.38 3.01
CA TYR A 444 -33.94 19.41 4.18
C TYR A 444 -33.58 20.61 5.07
N ALA A 445 -34.59 21.33 5.58
CA ALA A 445 -34.39 22.41 6.54
C ALA A 445 -34.55 21.89 7.98
N LEU A 446 -33.66 22.27 8.89
CA LEU A 446 -33.79 21.99 10.30
C LEU A 446 -35.08 22.69 10.85
N LYS A 447 -35.93 21.95 11.56
CA LYS A 447 -37.06 22.54 12.28
C LYS A 447 -36.59 23.12 13.59
N ASN A 448 -37.04 24.33 13.89
CA ASN A 448 -36.77 25.02 15.16
C ASN A 448 -37.52 24.40 16.33
#